data_bef6f3b81bce149a6150ec894e287f42
#
_entry.id   bef6f3b81bce149a6150ec894e287f42
#
_cell.length_a   1.000
_cell.length_b   1.000
_cell.length_c   1.000
_cell.angle_alpha   90.00
_cell.angle_beta   90.00
_cell.angle_gamma   90.00
#
_symmetry.space_group_name_H-M   'P 1'
#
loop_
_entity.id
_entity.type
_entity.pdbx_description
1 polymer ?
#
loop_
_entity_poly.entity_id
_entity_poly.type
_entity_poly.pdbx_seq_one_letter_code
_entity_poly.pdbx_strand_id
1 'polypeptide(L)'
;LGVRRQRQMCIRDRSINYDVLEPQISENNGIFLSYFTKQNTNKKINCFITKTNNKTHKIIRDNLDKSAMYSGIIKSQGVRYCPSIEDKITKFGDRNGHNIFLEPEGLNSDLVYPNGISNSLDKKIQLKFLRSIKGLEKCEVDQFGYAVEYDSVDPRELKNNFETKKIENFFLAGQINGTTGYEEAAGQGIYAAIHAAIKIKKIKFDTKVFERDNSYIGVLVDDLTKLGVTEPYRM
;
A
#
# COMPACT_ATOMS: atom_id res chain seq x y z
N LEU A 1 -0.05 16.50 -8.94
CA LEU A 1 -0.64 15.99 -7.71
C LEU A 1 0.20 14.80 -7.26
N GLY A 2 1.17 15.07 -6.36
CA GLY A 2 1.95 14.01 -5.76
C GLY A 2 1.04 13.16 -4.89
N VAL A 3 0.77 11.93 -5.31
CA VAL A 3 0.14 10.93 -4.45
C VAL A 3 1.14 10.63 -3.35
N ARG A 4 1.00 11.24 -2.18
CA ARG A 4 1.74 10.83 -1.01
C ARG A 4 1.36 9.40 -0.70
N ARG A 5 2.24 8.50 -0.99
CA ARG A 5 2.14 7.13 -0.52
C ARG A 5 2.24 7.18 1.00
N GLN A 6 1.14 6.96 1.68
CA GLN A 6 1.09 6.91 3.14
C GLN A 6 1.95 5.77 3.65
N ARG A 7 2.66 5.95 4.76
CA ARG A 7 3.51 5.02 5.50
C ARG A 7 4.92 4.81 4.97
N GLN A 8 5.42 5.69 4.17
CA GLN A 8 6.75 5.50 3.64
C GLN A 8 7.77 6.13 4.56
N MET A 9 8.62 5.26 5.08
CA MET A 9 9.90 5.68 5.57
C MET A 9 10.70 6.21 4.38
N CYS A 10 11.29 7.39 4.52
CA CYS A 10 12.20 7.94 3.52
C CYS A 10 13.56 8.16 4.15
N ILE A 11 14.61 7.83 3.42
CA ILE A 11 16.00 8.03 3.82
C ILE A 11 16.70 8.96 2.82
N ARG A 12 17.71 9.67 3.27
CA ARG A 12 18.50 10.57 2.41
C ARG A 12 19.41 9.76 1.50
N ASP A 13 19.34 10.02 0.20
CA ASP A 13 20.12 9.37 -0.85
C ASP A 13 21.63 9.39 -0.54
N ARG A 14 22.17 10.56 -0.21
CA ARG A 14 23.57 10.77 0.15
C ARG A 14 24.09 9.95 1.34
N SER A 15 23.20 9.38 2.12
CA SER A 15 23.52 8.58 3.33
C SER A 15 23.59 7.08 3.07
N ILE A 16 23.36 6.66 1.81
CA ILE A 16 23.37 5.27 1.37
C ILE A 16 24.75 4.96 0.74
N ASN A 17 25.33 3.84 1.13
CA ASN A 17 26.53 3.34 0.48
C ASN A 17 26.16 2.39 -0.66
N TYR A 18 26.05 2.92 -1.87
CA TYR A 18 25.65 2.16 -3.05
C TYR A 18 26.72 1.19 -3.55
N ASP A 19 28.01 1.44 -3.25
CA ASP A 19 29.13 0.60 -3.72
C ASP A 19 29.05 -0.85 -3.27
N VAL A 20 28.34 -1.10 -2.17
CA VAL A 20 28.18 -2.44 -1.60
C VAL A 20 26.84 -3.09 -1.92
N LEU A 21 25.99 -2.42 -2.69
CA LEU A 21 24.64 -2.85 -3.01
C LEU A 21 24.53 -3.43 -4.43
N GLU A 22 23.54 -4.28 -4.63
CA GLU A 22 23.22 -4.85 -5.93
C GLU A 22 22.35 -3.87 -6.74
N PRO A 23 22.81 -3.37 -7.90
CA PRO A 23 22.00 -2.50 -8.73
C PRO A 23 20.90 -3.29 -9.44
N GLN A 24 19.68 -2.78 -9.40
CA GLN A 24 18.56 -3.23 -10.22
C GLN A 24 18.43 -2.31 -11.43
N ILE A 25 18.99 -2.75 -12.55
CA ILE A 25 19.08 -1.96 -13.77
C ILE A 25 17.71 -1.84 -14.42
N SER A 26 17.35 -0.62 -14.83
CA SER A 26 16.12 -0.36 -15.59
C SER A 26 16.19 -1.01 -16.97
N GLU A 27 15.12 -1.66 -17.39
CA GLU A 27 15.02 -2.27 -18.73
C GLU A 27 15.13 -1.22 -19.84
N ASN A 28 15.90 -1.54 -20.89
CA ASN A 28 16.09 -0.62 -22.01
C ASN A 28 14.85 -0.49 -22.90
N ASN A 29 14.10 -1.57 -23.06
CA ASN A 29 12.88 -1.65 -23.87
C ASN A 29 11.67 -1.90 -22.97
N GLY A 30 11.47 -1.05 -21.96
CA GLY A 30 10.43 -1.24 -20.96
C GLY A 30 9.03 -1.32 -21.57
N ILE A 31 8.23 -2.19 -21.02
CA ILE A 31 6.79 -2.21 -21.24
C ILE A 31 6.20 -0.96 -20.59
N PHE A 32 5.42 -0.20 -21.33
CA PHE A 32 4.77 0.99 -20.82
C PHE A 32 3.44 0.63 -20.16
N LEU A 33 3.06 1.36 -19.14
CA LEU A 33 1.74 1.22 -18.50
C LEU A 33 0.60 1.62 -19.46
N SER A 34 0.88 2.52 -20.40
CA SER A 34 -0.09 2.93 -21.41
C SER A 34 0.21 2.24 -22.75
N TYR A 35 -0.80 1.61 -23.33
CA TYR A 35 -0.73 1.05 -24.68
C TYR A 35 -0.50 2.08 -25.78
N PHE A 36 -0.74 3.36 -25.50
CA PHE A 36 -0.56 4.47 -26.46
C PHE A 36 0.86 5.04 -26.45
N THR A 37 1.67 4.74 -25.42
CA THR A 37 3.04 5.24 -25.31
C THR A 37 3.95 4.43 -26.22
N LYS A 38 4.54 5.09 -27.23
CA LYS A 38 5.44 4.46 -28.19
C LYS A 38 6.92 4.55 -27.81
N GLN A 39 7.30 5.60 -27.12
CA GLN A 39 8.68 5.84 -26.68
C GLN A 39 8.72 6.50 -25.31
N ASN A 40 9.70 6.14 -24.50
CA ASN A 40 9.99 6.82 -23.25
C ASN A 40 11.30 7.60 -23.39
N THR A 41 11.20 8.92 -23.31
CA THR A 41 12.34 9.85 -23.36
C THR A 41 12.82 10.25 -21.95
N ASN A 42 12.17 9.77 -20.90
CA ASN A 42 12.55 10.10 -19.53
C ASN A 42 13.88 9.47 -19.15
N LYS A 43 14.68 10.21 -18.39
CA LYS A 43 15.91 9.69 -17.77
C LYS A 43 15.55 8.49 -16.90
N LYS A 44 16.28 7.39 -17.08
CA LYS A 44 16.13 6.18 -16.26
C LYS A 44 17.02 6.28 -15.02
N ILE A 45 16.51 5.81 -13.90
CA ILE A 45 17.25 5.66 -12.65
C ILE A 45 17.21 4.20 -12.26
N ASN A 46 18.33 3.68 -11.77
CA ASN A 46 18.39 2.34 -11.21
C ASN A 46 17.89 2.34 -9.76
N CYS A 47 17.21 1.27 -9.39
CA CYS A 47 16.98 0.91 -8.00
C CYS A 47 18.14 0.06 -7.48
N PHE A 48 18.19 -0.17 -6.17
CA PHE A 48 19.20 -1.03 -5.55
C PHE A 48 18.54 -2.01 -4.60
N ILE A 49 19.18 -3.17 -4.42
CA ILE A 49 18.67 -4.22 -3.57
C ILE A 49 19.61 -4.45 -2.40
N THR A 50 19.03 -4.56 -1.21
CA THR A 50 19.70 -5.05 -0.01
C THR A 50 18.77 -6.02 0.73
N LYS A 51 19.22 -6.53 1.88
CA LYS A 51 18.44 -7.51 2.66
C LYS A 51 18.57 -7.23 4.14
N THR A 52 17.52 -7.55 4.89
CA THR A 52 17.60 -7.68 6.33
C THR A 52 18.54 -8.87 6.69
N ASN A 53 19.04 -8.90 7.90
CA ASN A 53 19.93 -9.93 8.40
C ASN A 53 19.57 -10.34 9.83
N ASN A 54 20.27 -11.33 10.40
CA ASN A 54 20.00 -11.83 11.74
C ASN A 54 20.07 -10.76 12.84
N LYS A 55 20.98 -9.78 12.70
CA LYS A 55 21.09 -8.65 13.63
C LYS A 55 19.86 -7.75 13.53
N THR A 56 19.42 -7.47 12.31
CA THR A 56 18.17 -6.72 12.04
C THR A 56 16.98 -7.44 12.66
N HIS A 57 16.85 -8.74 12.39
CA HIS A 57 15.75 -9.55 12.92
C HIS A 57 15.73 -9.59 14.44
N LYS A 58 16.92 -9.75 15.07
CA LYS A 58 17.03 -9.72 16.54
C LYS A 58 16.59 -8.38 17.12
N ILE A 59 17.04 -7.25 16.54
CA ILE A 59 16.64 -5.91 17.01
C ILE A 59 15.12 -5.75 16.96
N ILE A 60 14.47 -6.22 15.90
CA ILE A 60 13.01 -6.10 15.74
C ILE A 60 12.28 -7.03 16.71
N ARG A 61 12.68 -8.30 16.83
CA ARG A 61 12.07 -9.26 17.78
C ARG A 61 12.14 -8.78 19.23
N ASP A 62 13.29 -8.27 19.64
CA ASP A 62 13.52 -7.80 21.01
C ASP A 62 12.71 -6.53 21.35
N ASN A 63 12.01 -5.93 20.40
CA ASN A 63 11.24 -4.70 20.57
C ASN A 63 9.82 -4.76 19.96
N LEU A 64 9.27 -5.94 19.74
CA LEU A 64 7.91 -6.11 19.22
C LEU A 64 6.84 -5.47 20.13
N ASP A 65 7.06 -5.52 21.43
CA ASP A 65 6.21 -4.88 22.44
C ASP A 65 6.09 -3.36 22.28
N LYS A 66 7.04 -2.74 21.58
CA LYS A 66 7.05 -1.30 21.26
C LYS A 66 6.49 -0.97 19.87
N SER A 67 6.04 -1.97 19.13
CA SER A 67 5.34 -1.76 17.86
C SER A 67 3.88 -1.42 18.12
N ALA A 68 3.36 -0.39 17.48
CA ALA A 68 1.96 -0.02 17.64
C ALA A 68 0.99 -1.15 17.23
N MET A 69 1.41 -2.02 16.31
CA MET A 69 0.62 -3.18 15.88
C MET A 69 0.64 -4.34 16.89
N TYR A 70 1.73 -4.50 17.66
CA TYR A 70 1.91 -5.63 18.58
C TYR A 70 1.70 -5.27 20.06
N SER A 71 1.73 -3.98 20.39
CA SER A 71 1.49 -3.48 21.76
C SER A 71 0.02 -3.43 22.17
N GLY A 72 -0.92 -3.75 21.27
CA GLY A 72 -2.35 -3.65 21.51
C GLY A 72 -2.92 -2.23 21.45
N ILE A 73 -2.12 -1.26 21.00
CA ILE A 73 -2.58 0.12 20.74
C ILE A 73 -3.60 0.13 19.60
N ILE A 74 -3.30 -0.58 18.51
CA ILE A 74 -4.21 -0.76 17.39
C ILE A 74 -5.10 -1.97 17.68
N LYS A 75 -6.40 -1.75 17.77
CA LYS A 75 -7.40 -2.78 18.07
C LYS A 75 -8.26 -3.14 16.86
N SER A 76 -8.29 -2.30 15.84
CA SER A 76 -9.07 -2.54 14.62
C SER A 76 -8.45 -3.64 13.77
N GLN A 77 -9.30 -4.45 13.16
CA GLN A 77 -8.89 -5.38 12.12
C GLN A 77 -8.59 -4.55 10.86
N GLY A 78 -7.30 -4.46 10.50
CA GLY A 78 -6.88 -3.61 9.39
C GLY A 78 -7.47 -4.06 8.06
N VAL A 79 -7.93 -3.12 7.25
CA VAL A 79 -8.42 -3.35 5.87
C VAL A 79 -7.28 -3.49 4.85
N ARG A 80 -6.02 -3.52 5.27
CA ARG A 80 -4.85 -3.70 4.40
C ARG A 80 -4.11 -4.99 4.70
N TYR A 81 -3.79 -5.71 3.63
CA TYR A 81 -3.04 -6.97 3.65
C TYR A 81 -1.55 -6.78 3.33
N CYS A 82 -0.94 -5.67 3.69
CA CYS A 82 0.49 -5.46 3.46
C CYS A 82 1.27 -5.81 4.73
N PRO A 83 1.98 -6.96 4.78
CA PRO A 83 2.70 -7.37 5.99
C PRO A 83 3.82 -6.37 6.28
N SER A 84 3.87 -5.91 7.51
CA SER A 84 4.99 -5.11 8.03
C SER A 84 6.26 -5.97 8.15
N ILE A 85 7.40 -5.35 8.41
CA ILE A 85 8.62 -6.13 8.66
C ILE A 85 8.49 -6.94 9.95
N GLU A 86 7.74 -6.45 10.94
CA GLU A 86 7.42 -7.19 12.16
C GLU A 86 6.64 -8.47 11.84
N ASP A 87 5.62 -8.39 10.97
CA ASP A 87 4.86 -9.56 10.50
C ASP A 87 5.73 -10.55 9.75
N LYS A 88 6.60 -10.05 8.86
CA LYS A 88 7.50 -10.91 8.09
C LYS A 88 8.46 -11.69 9.00
N ILE A 89 8.98 -11.03 10.02
CA ILE A 89 9.95 -11.65 10.95
C ILE A 89 9.26 -12.60 11.93
N THR A 90 8.02 -12.33 12.33
CA THR A 90 7.28 -13.23 13.23
C THR A 90 6.73 -14.46 12.50
N LYS A 91 6.18 -14.26 11.30
CA LYS A 91 5.56 -15.35 10.52
C LYS A 91 6.55 -16.15 9.68
N PHE A 92 7.66 -15.54 9.26
CA PHE A 92 8.65 -16.13 8.34
C PHE A 92 10.08 -15.95 8.87
N GLY A 93 10.27 -16.13 10.18
CA GLY A 93 11.51 -15.83 10.91
C GLY A 93 12.72 -16.66 10.54
N ASP A 94 12.53 -17.81 9.87
CA ASP A 94 13.61 -18.73 9.48
C ASP A 94 14.27 -18.36 8.16
N ARG A 95 13.80 -17.30 7.48
CA ARG A 95 14.41 -16.83 6.24
C ARG A 95 15.69 -16.05 6.52
N ASN A 96 16.71 -16.33 5.71
CA ASN A 96 18.01 -15.62 5.72
C ASN A 96 17.94 -14.18 5.20
N GLY A 97 16.93 -13.43 5.65
CA GLY A 97 16.70 -12.05 5.26
C GLY A 97 15.50 -11.85 4.35
N HIS A 98 14.97 -10.63 4.38
CA HIS A 98 13.91 -10.13 3.51
C HIS A 98 14.49 -9.08 2.59
N ASN A 99 14.15 -9.15 1.31
CA ASN A 99 14.59 -8.17 0.32
C ASN A 99 14.06 -6.78 0.64
N ILE A 100 14.91 -5.80 0.41
CA ILE A 100 14.62 -4.38 0.51
C ILE A 100 15.01 -3.76 -0.82
N PHE A 101 14.06 -3.08 -1.45
CA PHE A 101 14.29 -2.33 -2.68
C PHE A 101 14.46 -0.86 -2.32
N LEU A 102 15.59 -0.28 -2.68
CA LEU A 102 15.87 1.13 -2.50
C LEU A 102 15.44 1.86 -3.75
N GLU A 103 14.30 2.52 -3.67
CA GLU A 103 13.61 3.15 -4.79
C GLU A 103 13.71 4.67 -4.68
N PRO A 104 14.41 5.37 -5.61
CA PRO A 104 14.41 6.84 -5.63
C PRO A 104 12.99 7.39 -5.75
N GLU A 105 12.65 8.38 -4.95
CA GLU A 105 11.31 9.01 -4.95
C GLU A 105 11.02 9.80 -6.24
N GLY A 106 12.04 10.11 -7.01
CA GLY A 106 11.92 10.81 -8.30
C GLY A 106 13.25 11.27 -8.84
N LEU A 107 13.26 11.74 -10.09
CA LEU A 107 14.47 12.15 -10.82
C LEU A 107 15.25 13.30 -10.15
N ASN A 108 14.54 14.16 -9.44
CA ASN A 108 15.10 15.36 -8.80
C ASN A 108 14.91 15.31 -7.27
N SER A 109 14.65 14.12 -6.70
CA SER A 109 14.50 13.93 -5.27
C SER A 109 15.81 13.41 -4.68
N ASP A 110 16.16 13.91 -3.50
CA ASP A 110 17.25 13.39 -2.66
C ASP A 110 16.76 12.36 -1.63
N LEU A 111 15.54 11.86 -1.84
CA LEU A 111 14.90 10.87 -0.98
C LEU A 111 14.78 9.52 -1.68
N VAL A 112 15.02 8.48 -0.91
CA VAL A 112 14.90 7.08 -1.32
C VAL A 112 13.92 6.37 -0.41
N TYR A 113 13.00 5.64 -1.01
CA TYR A 113 12.06 4.78 -0.31
C TYR A 113 12.62 3.36 -0.15
N PRO A 114 12.84 2.89 1.08
CA PRO A 114 13.25 1.51 1.33
C PRO A 114 12.00 0.60 1.34
N ASN A 115 11.61 0.12 0.18
CA ASN A 115 10.46 -0.77 0.02
C ASN A 115 10.74 -2.15 0.65
N GLY A 116 9.77 -2.67 1.38
CA GLY A 116 9.83 -3.99 2.01
C GLY A 116 10.03 -4.01 3.52
N ILE A 117 10.24 -2.84 4.14
CA ILE A 117 10.44 -2.67 5.59
C ILE A 117 9.46 -1.70 6.25
N SER A 118 8.23 -1.65 5.75
CA SER A 118 7.14 -0.94 6.44
C SER A 118 7.05 -1.43 7.88
N ASN A 119 6.99 -0.50 8.84
CA ASN A 119 6.97 -0.85 10.27
C ASN A 119 6.28 0.23 11.11
N SER A 120 5.98 -0.13 12.36
CA SER A 120 5.36 0.77 13.35
C SER A 120 6.13 0.87 14.66
N LEU A 121 7.42 0.51 14.62
CA LEU A 121 8.31 0.56 15.77
C LEU A 121 8.64 2.01 16.18
N ASP A 122 9.13 2.19 17.41
CA ASP A 122 9.67 3.47 17.86
C ASP A 122 10.80 3.99 16.96
N LYS A 123 10.90 5.30 16.77
CA LYS A 123 11.91 5.95 15.90
C LYS A 123 13.34 5.53 16.19
N LYS A 124 13.69 5.35 17.48
CA LYS A 124 15.04 4.93 17.89
C LYS A 124 15.32 3.49 17.44
N ILE A 125 14.32 2.63 17.52
CA ILE A 125 14.43 1.24 17.08
C ILE A 125 14.50 1.17 15.56
N GLN A 126 13.69 1.98 14.86
CA GLN A 126 13.77 2.07 13.40
C GLN A 126 15.18 2.44 12.93
N LEU A 127 15.78 3.47 13.51
CA LEU A 127 17.14 3.88 13.17
C LEU A 127 18.17 2.77 13.50
N LYS A 128 17.99 2.07 14.63
CA LYS A 128 18.89 1.00 15.05
C LYS A 128 18.84 -0.21 14.10
N PHE A 129 17.65 -0.64 13.68
CA PHE A 129 17.57 -1.77 12.77
C PHE A 129 17.99 -1.40 11.34
N LEU A 130 17.64 -0.20 10.86
CA LEU A 130 18.10 0.29 9.55
C LEU A 130 19.63 0.26 9.45
N ARG A 131 20.30 0.81 10.45
CA ARG A 131 21.78 0.84 10.49
C ARG A 131 22.45 -0.51 10.70
N SER A 132 21.68 -1.58 10.88
CA SER A 132 22.18 -2.95 10.86
C SER A 132 22.14 -3.60 9.46
N ILE A 133 21.58 -2.91 8.47
CA ILE A 133 21.40 -3.39 7.10
C ILE A 133 22.59 -2.94 6.25
N LYS A 134 23.10 -3.84 5.40
CA LYS A 134 24.21 -3.57 4.49
C LYS A 134 23.88 -2.38 3.56
N GLY A 135 24.77 -1.40 3.50
CA GLY A 135 24.63 -0.17 2.73
C GLY A 135 23.85 0.94 3.42
N LEU A 136 23.22 0.66 4.57
CA LEU A 136 22.44 1.62 5.34
C LEU A 136 23.06 1.97 6.70
N GLU A 137 24.32 1.60 6.95
CA GLU A 137 24.98 1.74 8.25
C GLU A 137 25.05 3.18 8.75
N LYS A 138 25.07 4.14 7.83
CA LYS A 138 25.13 5.58 8.12
C LYS A 138 23.86 6.31 7.69
N CYS A 139 22.75 5.59 7.42
CA CYS A 139 21.55 6.19 6.87
C CYS A 139 21.00 7.32 7.75
N GLU A 140 20.57 8.38 7.09
CA GLU A 140 19.83 9.50 7.63
C GLU A 140 18.35 9.32 7.27
N VAL A 141 17.48 9.23 8.28
CA VAL A 141 16.04 9.06 8.09
C VAL A 141 15.38 10.43 8.04
N ASP A 142 14.74 10.74 6.92
CA ASP A 142 13.94 11.94 6.74
C ASP A 142 12.53 11.77 7.32
N GLN A 143 11.89 10.66 6.97
CA GLN A 143 10.57 10.30 7.48
C GLN A 143 10.58 8.88 8.06
N PHE A 144 10.19 8.75 9.31
CA PHE A 144 10.04 7.44 9.96
C PHE A 144 8.74 6.75 9.55
N GLY A 145 8.77 5.42 9.53
CA GLY A 145 7.58 4.61 9.38
C GLY A 145 6.63 4.79 10.56
N TYR A 146 5.33 4.67 10.28
CA TYR A 146 4.27 4.80 11.28
C TYR A 146 3.11 3.86 10.95
N ALA A 147 2.36 3.47 11.97
CA ALA A 147 1.13 2.72 11.79
C ALA A 147 -0.02 3.64 11.36
N VAL A 148 -0.94 3.08 10.58
CA VAL A 148 -2.20 3.73 10.25
C VAL A 148 -3.32 2.77 10.64
N GLU A 149 -4.21 3.24 11.47
CA GLU A 149 -5.47 2.58 11.79
C GLU A 149 -6.53 3.06 10.80
N TYR A 150 -7.34 2.13 10.29
CA TYR A 150 -8.38 2.44 9.32
C TYR A 150 -9.73 2.07 9.89
N ASP A 151 -10.67 2.99 9.73
CA ASP A 151 -12.07 2.69 9.92
C ASP A 151 -12.65 2.08 8.65
N SER A 152 -13.59 1.17 8.82
CA SER A 152 -14.40 0.59 7.74
C SER A 152 -15.85 0.47 8.20
N VAL A 153 -16.74 0.53 7.22
CA VAL A 153 -18.15 0.24 7.44
C VAL A 153 -18.47 -1.18 6.98
N ASP A 154 -19.47 -1.79 7.55
CA ASP A 154 -20.02 -3.03 6.99
C ASP A 154 -20.62 -2.71 5.63
N PRO A 155 -20.09 -3.26 4.52
CA PRO A 155 -20.58 -2.91 3.18
C PRO A 155 -22.02 -3.36 2.93
N ARG A 156 -22.57 -4.24 3.76
CA ARG A 156 -24.00 -4.59 3.73
C ARG A 156 -24.91 -3.45 4.18
N GLU A 157 -24.38 -2.40 4.81
CA GLU A 157 -25.09 -1.14 5.09
C GLU A 157 -25.24 -0.23 3.85
N LEU A 158 -24.67 -0.65 2.71
CA LEU A 158 -24.81 0.03 1.44
C LEU A 158 -25.92 -0.60 0.60
N LYS A 159 -26.57 0.23 -0.24
CA LYS A 159 -27.38 -0.21 -1.36
C LYS A 159 -26.48 -0.73 -2.49
N ASN A 160 -27.04 -1.43 -3.45
CA ASN A 160 -26.27 -1.96 -4.60
C ASN A 160 -25.58 -0.89 -5.46
N ASN A 161 -25.89 0.38 -5.26
CA ASN A 161 -25.25 1.51 -5.92
C ASN A 161 -24.19 2.22 -5.06
N PHE A 162 -23.80 1.63 -3.94
CA PHE A 162 -22.90 2.17 -2.92
C PHE A 162 -23.41 3.42 -2.20
N GLU A 163 -24.68 3.78 -2.35
CA GLU A 163 -25.34 4.74 -1.48
C GLU A 163 -25.59 4.09 -0.10
N THR A 164 -25.37 4.82 0.98
CA THR A 164 -25.67 4.30 2.32
C THR A 164 -27.17 4.12 2.51
N LYS A 165 -27.57 3.10 3.25
CA LYS A 165 -29.00 2.85 3.59
C LYS A 165 -29.54 3.88 4.57
N LYS A 166 -28.67 4.43 5.45
CA LYS A 166 -29.05 5.34 6.54
C LYS A 166 -29.07 6.82 6.15
N ILE A 167 -28.19 7.22 5.23
CA ILE A 167 -28.04 8.62 4.83
C ILE A 167 -28.24 8.70 3.32
N GLU A 168 -29.28 9.41 2.93
CA GLU A 168 -29.59 9.61 1.52
C GLU A 168 -28.54 10.50 0.83
N ASN A 169 -28.23 10.18 -0.44
CA ASN A 169 -27.24 10.87 -1.28
C ASN A 169 -25.79 10.80 -0.73
N PHE A 170 -25.53 9.90 0.19
CA PHE A 170 -24.19 9.66 0.71
C PHE A 170 -23.66 8.34 0.17
N PHE A 171 -22.60 8.42 -0.65
CA PHE A 171 -21.99 7.28 -1.31
C PHE A 171 -20.61 7.01 -0.71
N LEU A 172 -20.27 5.74 -0.52
CA LEU A 172 -18.97 5.31 -0.03
C LEU A 172 -18.27 4.47 -1.09
N ALA A 173 -16.98 4.70 -1.28
CA ALA A 173 -16.18 3.96 -2.24
C ALA A 173 -14.74 3.78 -1.75
N GLY A 174 -14.16 2.63 -2.07
CA GLY A 174 -12.78 2.30 -1.74
C GLY A 174 -12.64 1.58 -0.41
N GLN A 175 -11.55 1.80 0.26
CA GLN A 175 -11.12 1.07 1.44
C GLN A 175 -12.09 1.14 2.63
N ILE A 176 -12.88 2.20 2.72
CA ILE A 176 -13.94 2.38 3.73
C ILE A 176 -14.96 1.24 3.67
N ASN A 177 -15.17 0.61 2.52
CA ASN A 177 -16.08 -0.51 2.30
C ASN A 177 -15.43 -1.88 2.59
N GLY A 178 -14.29 -1.92 3.28
CA GLY A 178 -13.62 -3.16 3.68
C GLY A 178 -12.78 -3.80 2.58
N THR A 179 -12.49 -3.10 1.48
CA THR A 179 -11.63 -3.61 0.40
C THR A 179 -10.17 -3.21 0.59
N THR A 180 -9.27 -3.99 -0.02
CA THR A 180 -7.86 -3.66 -0.12
C THR A 180 -7.40 -3.74 -1.58
N GLY A 181 -6.72 -2.72 -2.07
CA GLY A 181 -6.20 -2.63 -3.43
C GLY A 181 -6.60 -1.35 -4.12
N TYR A 182 -5.73 -0.92 -5.05
CA TYR A 182 -5.96 0.31 -5.81
C TYR A 182 -7.04 0.11 -6.86
N GLU A 183 -7.08 -1.07 -7.47
CA GLU A 183 -8.02 -1.44 -8.51
C GLU A 183 -9.45 -1.48 -7.95
N GLU A 184 -9.62 -2.08 -6.77
CA GLU A 184 -10.91 -2.12 -6.07
C GLU A 184 -11.40 -0.71 -5.74
N ALA A 185 -10.50 0.16 -5.27
CA ALA A 185 -10.86 1.54 -4.95
C ALA A 185 -11.24 2.34 -6.20
N ALA A 186 -10.51 2.17 -7.30
CA ALA A 186 -10.81 2.82 -8.58
C ALA A 186 -12.15 2.35 -9.15
N GLY A 187 -12.39 1.04 -9.16
CA GLY A 187 -13.64 0.44 -9.63
C GLY A 187 -14.85 0.94 -8.83
N GLN A 188 -14.75 0.94 -7.51
CA GLN A 188 -15.81 1.46 -6.64
C GLN A 188 -16.05 2.96 -6.85
N GLY A 189 -14.98 3.75 -7.00
CA GLY A 189 -15.09 5.19 -7.23
C GLY A 189 -15.83 5.52 -8.51
N ILE A 190 -15.50 4.87 -9.63
CA ILE A 190 -16.20 5.05 -10.91
C ILE A 190 -17.66 4.60 -10.79
N TYR A 191 -17.89 3.43 -10.21
CA TYR A 191 -19.22 2.87 -10.04
C TYR A 191 -20.14 3.79 -9.22
N ALA A 192 -19.69 4.21 -8.05
CA ALA A 192 -20.43 5.13 -7.19
C ALA A 192 -20.70 6.49 -7.87
N ALA A 193 -19.70 7.02 -8.58
CA ALA A 193 -19.84 8.30 -9.30
C ALA A 193 -20.88 8.24 -10.42
N ILE A 194 -20.91 7.15 -11.20
CA ILE A 194 -21.90 6.93 -12.25
C ILE A 194 -23.32 6.88 -11.64
N HIS A 195 -23.51 6.11 -10.56
CA HIS A 195 -24.81 6.01 -9.91
C HIS A 195 -25.25 7.33 -9.26
N ALA A 196 -24.33 8.08 -8.66
CA ALA A 196 -24.60 9.42 -8.16
C ALA A 196 -25.03 10.37 -9.31
N ALA A 197 -24.33 10.32 -10.45
CA ALA A 197 -24.68 11.13 -11.62
C ALA A 197 -26.04 10.76 -12.21
N ILE A 198 -26.37 9.48 -12.29
CA ILE A 198 -27.70 9.01 -12.71
C ILE A 198 -28.78 9.60 -11.78
N LYS A 199 -28.57 9.51 -10.47
CA LYS A 199 -29.53 10.00 -9.48
C LYS A 199 -29.71 11.51 -9.53
N ILE A 200 -28.62 12.28 -9.60
CA ILE A 200 -28.65 13.76 -9.54
C ILE A 200 -29.02 14.37 -10.86
N LYS A 201 -28.38 13.93 -11.94
CA LYS A 201 -28.53 14.54 -13.28
C LYS A 201 -29.58 13.84 -14.15
N LYS A 202 -30.18 12.77 -13.65
CA LYS A 202 -31.14 11.92 -14.38
C LYS A 202 -30.62 11.49 -15.77
N ILE A 203 -29.28 11.25 -15.85
CA ILE A 203 -28.67 10.77 -17.09
C ILE A 203 -29.12 9.33 -17.36
N LYS A 204 -29.29 8.99 -18.63
CA LYS A 204 -29.52 7.61 -19.07
C LYS A 204 -28.19 6.92 -19.21
N PHE A 205 -27.99 5.85 -18.46
CA PHE A 205 -26.82 4.99 -18.57
C PHE A 205 -27.26 3.54 -18.41
N ASP A 206 -26.77 2.67 -19.27
CA ASP A 206 -27.07 1.23 -19.16
C ASP A 206 -26.23 0.61 -18.06
N THR A 207 -26.83 0.41 -16.88
CA THR A 207 -26.17 -0.17 -15.72
C THR A 207 -25.94 -1.68 -15.83
N LYS A 208 -26.47 -2.35 -16.86
CA LYS A 208 -26.28 -3.80 -17.08
C LYS A 208 -24.80 -4.17 -17.24
N VAL A 209 -23.98 -3.23 -17.73
CA VAL A 209 -22.52 -3.44 -17.80
C VAL A 209 -21.89 -3.71 -16.43
N PHE A 210 -22.57 -3.39 -15.34
CA PHE A 210 -22.12 -3.64 -13.97
C PHE A 210 -22.86 -4.81 -13.29
N GLU A 211 -23.59 -5.61 -14.02
CA GLU A 211 -24.15 -6.83 -13.45
C GLU A 211 -23.06 -7.87 -13.20
N ARG A 212 -23.29 -8.76 -12.23
CA ARG A 212 -22.31 -9.76 -11.78
C ARG A 212 -21.78 -10.64 -12.91
N ASP A 213 -22.61 -10.98 -13.87
CA ASP A 213 -22.28 -11.81 -15.03
C ASP A 213 -21.57 -11.03 -16.15
N ASN A 214 -21.53 -9.71 -16.08
CA ASN A 214 -20.99 -8.86 -17.13
C ASN A 214 -19.66 -8.19 -16.76
N SER A 215 -19.33 -8.03 -15.48
CA SER A 215 -18.10 -7.37 -15.09
C SER A 215 -17.57 -7.75 -13.72
N TYR A 216 -16.24 -7.64 -13.55
CA TYR A 216 -15.61 -7.78 -12.23
C TYR A 216 -16.05 -6.71 -11.23
N ILE A 217 -16.40 -5.51 -11.68
CA ILE A 217 -17.01 -4.48 -10.83
C ILE A 217 -18.35 -4.99 -10.29
N GLY A 218 -19.16 -5.62 -11.15
CA GLY A 218 -20.41 -6.23 -10.73
C GLY A 218 -20.24 -7.33 -9.70
N VAL A 219 -19.24 -8.19 -9.86
CA VAL A 219 -18.89 -9.22 -8.86
C VAL A 219 -18.53 -8.57 -7.54
N LEU A 220 -17.65 -7.57 -7.56
CA LEU A 220 -17.21 -6.84 -6.36
C LEU A 220 -18.39 -6.19 -5.62
N VAL A 221 -19.26 -5.51 -6.34
CA VAL A 221 -20.44 -4.84 -5.75
C VAL A 221 -21.36 -5.86 -5.09
N ASP A 222 -21.64 -6.95 -5.79
CA ASP A 222 -22.55 -8.00 -5.32
C ASP A 222 -22.00 -8.70 -4.08
N ASP A 223 -20.71 -9.05 -4.08
CA ASP A 223 -20.04 -9.66 -2.93
C ASP A 223 -20.06 -8.72 -1.71
N LEU A 224 -19.70 -7.47 -1.88
CA LEU A 224 -19.67 -6.50 -0.79
C LEU A 224 -21.06 -6.26 -0.19
N THR A 225 -22.04 -5.95 -1.02
CA THR A 225 -23.35 -5.48 -0.54
C THR A 225 -24.27 -6.59 -0.06
N LYS A 226 -24.06 -7.84 -0.52
CA LYS A 226 -24.87 -9.00 -0.13
C LYS A 226 -24.19 -9.88 0.90
N LEU A 227 -22.92 -10.24 0.67
CA LEU A 227 -22.19 -11.16 1.53
C LEU A 227 -21.48 -10.45 2.68
N GLY A 228 -21.03 -9.22 2.42
CA GLY A 228 -20.15 -8.50 3.33
C GLY A 228 -18.72 -9.04 3.31
N VAL A 229 -17.91 -8.62 4.26
CA VAL A 229 -16.51 -9.02 4.36
C VAL A 229 -16.16 -9.40 5.80
N THR A 230 -15.42 -10.49 5.96
CA THR A 230 -14.85 -10.94 7.24
C THR A 230 -13.35 -10.68 7.32
N GLU A 231 -12.73 -10.39 6.19
CA GLU A 231 -11.32 -10.06 6.02
C GLU A 231 -11.19 -9.00 4.90
N PRO A 232 -10.03 -8.33 4.74
CA PRO A 232 -9.84 -7.35 3.66
C PRO A 232 -10.11 -7.97 2.29
N TYR A 233 -11.18 -7.51 1.63
CA TYR A 233 -11.60 -8.03 0.33
C TYR A 233 -10.64 -7.58 -0.78
N ARG A 234 -10.21 -8.53 -1.59
CA ARG A 234 -9.37 -8.30 -2.77
C ARG A 234 -9.77 -9.25 -3.91
N MET A 235 -9.89 -8.70 -5.12
CA MET A 235 -10.16 -9.49 -6.32
C MET A 235 -8.85 -10.03 -6.98
#